data_6a7c2a41a554649b966b9970169b8a5c
#
_entry.id   6a7c2a41a554649b966b9970169b8a5c
#
_cell.length_a   1.000
_cell.length_b   1.000
_cell.length_c   1.000
_cell.angle_alpha   90.00
_cell.angle_beta   90.00
_cell.angle_gamma   90.00
#
_symmetry.space_group_name_H-M   'P 1'
#
loop_
_entity.id
_entity.type
_entity.pdbx_description
1 polymer ?
#
loop_
_entity_poly.entity_id
_entity_poly.type
_entity_poly.pdbx_seq_one_letter_code
_entity_poly.pdbx_strand_id
1 'polypeptide(L)'
;MKKILIFEYITGGGLIEKKVDNSLLFEAEIILNSLIETYNYKVNFFCDYRHRFRDKKGAIIVSKDNTEIIYDSKFINKYDFYLPICPETHMIYYTYLKKITNSVNNMNLSSAETIFATSDKLTFRKICNKKNISNPDSFDIS
;
A
#
# COMPACT_ATOMS: atom_id res chain seq x y z
N MET A 1 -9.46 -22.34 3.83
CA MET A 1 -9.97 -20.98 3.55
C MET A 1 -8.76 -20.08 3.36
N LYS A 2 -8.69 -19.35 2.25
CA LYS A 2 -7.56 -18.46 1.94
C LYS A 2 -7.48 -17.29 2.92
N LYS A 3 -6.25 -16.88 3.26
CA LYS A 3 -5.95 -15.80 4.19
C LYS A 3 -5.41 -14.61 3.41
N ILE A 4 -5.96 -13.45 3.62
CA ILE A 4 -5.50 -12.19 3.00
C ILE A 4 -4.92 -11.30 4.09
N LEU A 5 -3.78 -10.68 3.81
CA LEU A 5 -3.20 -9.62 4.61
C LEU A 5 -3.30 -8.32 3.82
N ILE A 6 -3.85 -7.27 4.44
CA ILE A 6 -3.96 -5.94 3.86
C ILE A 6 -3.02 -4.99 4.63
N PHE A 7 -2.28 -4.20 3.88
CA PHE A 7 -1.55 -3.05 4.39
C PHE A 7 -2.03 -1.79 3.68
N GLU A 8 -2.89 -1.01 4.32
CA GLU A 8 -3.21 0.33 3.87
C GLU A 8 -2.28 1.30 4.64
N TYR A 9 -1.51 2.10 3.91
CA TYR A 9 -0.37 2.87 4.44
C TYR A 9 -0.74 3.84 5.56
N ILE A 10 -1.87 4.53 5.43
CA ILE A 10 -2.29 5.58 6.36
C ILE A 10 -2.78 4.97 7.66
N THR A 11 -3.67 3.99 7.57
CA THR A 11 -4.30 3.34 8.73
C THR A 11 -3.45 2.22 9.31
N GLY A 12 -2.53 1.67 8.55
CA GLY A 12 -1.72 0.49 8.87
C GLY A 12 -0.36 0.76 9.52
N GLY A 13 -0.07 2.01 9.89
CA GLY A 13 1.17 2.36 10.59
C GLY A 13 2.29 2.88 9.69
N GLY A 14 2.06 3.14 8.41
CA GLY A 14 3.05 3.77 7.54
C GLY A 14 3.40 5.22 7.95
N LEU A 15 2.52 5.86 8.71
CA LEU A 15 2.70 7.19 9.30
C LEU A 15 2.73 7.16 10.83
N ILE A 16 3.26 6.09 11.41
CA ILE A 16 3.39 6.00 12.87
C ILE A 16 4.14 7.23 13.38
N GLU A 17 3.70 7.82 14.50
CA GLU A 17 4.23 9.05 15.10
C GLU A 17 4.01 10.36 14.34
N LYS A 18 3.53 10.32 13.10
CA LYS A 18 3.19 11.52 12.34
C LYS A 18 1.71 11.88 12.56
N LYS A 19 1.41 13.17 12.50
CA LYS A 19 0.03 13.65 12.43
C LYS A 19 -0.50 13.35 11.02
N VAL A 20 -1.66 12.74 10.95
CA VAL A 20 -2.36 12.47 9.69
C VAL A 20 -3.46 13.52 9.51
N ASP A 21 -3.62 14.03 8.29
CA ASP A 21 -4.74 14.87 7.94
C ASP A 21 -6.06 14.10 8.01
N ASN A 22 -7.11 14.72 8.54
CA ASN A 22 -8.39 14.05 8.76
C ASN A 22 -9.07 13.61 7.45
N SER A 23 -8.93 14.37 6.37
CA SER A 23 -9.52 14.00 5.08
C SER A 23 -8.83 12.76 4.50
N LEU A 24 -7.52 12.74 4.55
CA LEU A 24 -6.71 11.60 4.10
C LEU A 24 -6.99 10.35 4.94
N LEU A 25 -7.13 10.51 6.26
CA LEU A 25 -7.49 9.42 7.16
C LEU A 25 -8.87 8.87 6.83
N PHE A 26 -9.85 9.74 6.57
CA PHE A 26 -11.20 9.33 6.22
C PHE A 26 -11.26 8.53 4.92
N GLU A 27 -10.54 8.97 3.87
CA GLU A 27 -10.43 8.23 2.61
C GLU A 27 -9.81 6.84 2.81
N ALA A 28 -8.72 6.77 3.55
CA ALA A 28 -8.04 5.52 3.87
C ALA A 28 -8.94 4.55 4.66
N GLU A 29 -9.73 5.06 5.59
CA GLU A 29 -10.72 4.28 6.34
C GLU A 29 -11.80 3.68 5.44
N ILE A 30 -12.32 4.46 4.47
CA ILE A 30 -13.32 3.96 3.51
C ILE A 30 -12.72 2.82 2.68
N ILE A 31 -11.52 3.00 2.16
CA ILE A 31 -10.83 1.98 1.36
C ILE A 31 -10.65 0.70 2.18
N LEU A 32 -10.06 0.81 3.37
CA LEU A 32 -9.81 -0.35 4.21
C LEU A 32 -11.09 -1.06 4.62
N ASN A 33 -12.12 -0.31 5.03
CA ASN A 33 -13.39 -0.89 5.45
C ASN A 33 -14.09 -1.63 4.31
N SER A 34 -14.11 -1.04 3.12
CA SER A 34 -14.70 -1.67 1.93
C SER A 34 -14.01 -3.00 1.60
N LEU A 35 -12.69 -3.06 1.72
CA LEU A 35 -11.94 -4.30 1.48
C LEU A 35 -12.24 -5.36 2.55
N ILE A 36 -12.29 -4.97 3.83
CA ILE A 36 -12.60 -5.91 4.91
C ILE A 36 -14.00 -6.51 4.73
N GLU A 37 -14.98 -5.71 4.32
CA GLU A 37 -16.37 -6.14 4.16
C GLU A 37 -16.61 -6.95 2.88
N THR A 38 -15.85 -6.66 1.81
CA THR A 38 -16.06 -7.30 0.49
C THR A 38 -15.54 -8.73 0.43
N TYR A 39 -14.47 -9.04 1.15
CA TYR A 39 -13.85 -10.34 1.05
C TYR A 39 -14.50 -11.38 1.95
N ASN A 40 -15.07 -12.46 1.35
CA ASN A 40 -15.53 -13.67 2.04
C ASN A 40 -14.37 -14.57 2.52
N TYR A 41 -13.19 -13.98 2.76
CA TYR A 41 -11.97 -14.67 3.19
C TYR A 41 -11.63 -14.31 4.63
N LYS A 42 -10.65 -15.00 5.19
CA LYS A 42 -10.07 -14.57 6.45
C LYS A 42 -9.15 -13.38 6.17
N VAL A 43 -9.65 -12.19 6.43
CA VAL A 43 -8.90 -10.93 6.27
C VAL A 43 -8.21 -10.58 7.57
N ASN A 44 -6.91 -10.33 7.48
CA ASN A 44 -6.15 -9.63 8.50
C ASN A 44 -5.62 -8.33 7.88
N PHE A 45 -5.41 -7.32 8.71
CA PHE A 45 -4.90 -6.03 8.24
C PHE A 45 -4.02 -5.39 9.31
N PHE A 46 -2.98 -4.70 8.87
CA PHE A 46 -2.19 -3.88 9.77
C PHE A 46 -2.98 -2.66 10.21
N CYS A 47 -2.89 -2.32 11.48
CA CYS A 47 -3.63 -1.21 12.07
C CYS A 47 -2.74 -0.42 13.04
N ASP A 48 -2.58 0.87 12.78
CA ASP A 48 -1.92 1.78 13.71
C ASP A 48 -2.65 1.77 15.05
N TYR A 49 -1.90 1.62 16.15
CA TYR A 49 -2.44 1.51 17.51
C TYR A 49 -3.33 2.70 17.92
N ARG A 50 -3.18 3.85 17.26
CA ARG A 50 -3.98 5.06 17.48
C ARG A 50 -5.33 5.01 16.77
N HIS A 51 -5.49 4.10 15.80
CA HIS A 51 -6.62 4.08 14.91
C HIS A 51 -7.81 3.34 15.52
N ARG A 52 -9.03 3.80 15.22
CA ARG A 52 -10.30 3.21 15.74
C ARG A 52 -10.57 1.76 15.30
N PHE A 53 -9.90 1.28 14.23
CA PHE A 53 -10.06 -0.10 13.76
C PHE A 53 -9.23 -1.12 14.53
N ARG A 54 -8.44 -0.69 15.51
CA ARG A 54 -7.59 -1.58 16.31
C ARG A 54 -8.39 -2.69 17.01
N ASP A 55 -9.66 -2.44 17.33
CA ASP A 55 -10.52 -3.41 18.02
C ASP A 55 -11.34 -4.27 17.04
N LYS A 56 -11.21 -4.06 15.72
CA LYS A 56 -11.86 -4.91 14.71
C LYS A 56 -11.17 -6.26 14.63
N LYS A 57 -11.99 -7.31 14.39
CA LYS A 57 -11.49 -8.67 14.18
C LYS A 57 -10.53 -8.69 12.98
N GLY A 58 -9.35 -9.27 13.18
CA GLY A 58 -8.32 -9.37 12.15
C GLY A 58 -7.29 -8.25 12.16
N ALA A 59 -7.44 -7.24 13.02
CA ALA A 59 -6.45 -6.19 13.20
C ALA A 59 -5.14 -6.73 13.77
N ILE A 60 -4.03 -6.32 13.17
CA ILE A 60 -2.66 -6.57 13.61
C ILE A 60 -2.09 -5.23 14.00
N ILE A 61 -1.90 -5.03 15.29
CA ILE A 61 -1.55 -3.72 15.82
C ILE A 61 -0.10 -3.38 15.53
N VAL A 62 0.09 -2.22 14.91
CA VAL A 62 1.39 -1.60 14.64
C VAL A 62 1.58 -0.44 15.61
N SER A 63 2.66 -0.50 16.37
CA SER A 63 3.08 0.53 17.33
C SER A 63 4.52 0.96 17.03
N LYS A 64 5.04 1.91 17.80
CA LYS A 64 6.44 2.33 17.70
C LYS A 64 7.44 1.18 17.89
N ASP A 65 7.07 0.22 18.73
CA ASP A 65 7.97 -0.86 19.16
C ASP A 65 8.02 -2.00 18.14
N ASN A 66 7.11 -2.04 17.16
CA ASN A 66 7.00 -3.13 16.20
C ASN A 66 6.78 -2.67 14.75
N THR A 67 7.14 -1.45 14.41
CA THR A 67 6.94 -0.88 13.06
C THR A 67 7.53 -1.74 11.94
N GLU A 68 8.58 -2.48 12.21
CA GLU A 68 9.23 -3.36 11.22
C GLU A 68 8.36 -4.52 10.75
N ILE A 69 7.29 -4.84 11.47
CA ILE A 69 6.38 -5.94 11.10
C ILE A 69 5.74 -5.72 9.72
N ILE A 70 5.54 -4.47 9.30
CA ILE A 70 4.97 -4.15 7.97
C ILE A 70 5.94 -4.47 6.81
N TYR A 71 7.21 -4.74 7.12
CA TYR A 71 8.25 -5.14 6.17
C TYR A 71 8.71 -6.58 6.39
N ASP A 72 8.22 -7.27 7.43
CA ASP A 72 8.64 -8.63 7.77
C ASP A 72 8.08 -9.65 6.75
N SER A 73 8.92 -10.02 5.80
CA SER A 73 8.56 -11.00 4.78
C SER A 73 8.20 -12.37 5.35
N LYS A 74 8.83 -12.80 6.46
CA LYS A 74 8.50 -14.07 7.12
C LYS A 74 7.09 -14.04 7.69
N PHE A 75 6.67 -12.88 8.20
CA PHE A 75 5.31 -12.67 8.69
C PHE A 75 4.32 -12.60 7.52
N ILE A 76 4.61 -11.79 6.51
CA ILE A 76 3.75 -11.56 5.35
C ILE A 76 3.52 -12.86 4.56
N ASN A 77 4.56 -13.68 4.37
CA ASN A 77 4.47 -14.93 3.63
C ASN A 77 3.65 -16.06 4.34
N LYS A 78 3.14 -15.81 5.55
CA LYS A 78 2.17 -16.71 6.20
C LYS A 78 0.75 -16.60 5.64
N TYR A 79 0.52 -15.62 4.77
CA TYR A 79 -0.76 -15.36 4.11
C TYR A 79 -0.74 -15.85 2.66
N ASP A 80 -1.90 -16.20 2.12
CA ASP A 80 -2.02 -16.63 0.72
C ASP A 80 -1.93 -15.46 -0.25
N PHE A 81 -2.37 -14.26 0.20
CA PHE A 81 -2.32 -13.02 -0.55
C PHE A 81 -1.92 -11.86 0.34
N TYR A 82 -1.09 -10.98 -0.19
CA TYR A 82 -0.73 -9.71 0.42
C TYR A 82 -1.12 -8.55 -0.49
N LEU A 83 -1.85 -7.59 0.06
CA LEU A 83 -2.35 -6.41 -0.65
C LEU A 83 -1.84 -5.13 0.04
N PRO A 84 -0.70 -4.57 -0.39
CA PRO A 84 -0.27 -3.26 0.03
C PRO A 84 -0.98 -2.17 -0.78
N ILE A 85 -1.47 -1.15 -0.09
CA ILE A 85 -2.09 0.05 -0.64
C ILE A 85 -1.33 1.24 -0.06
N CYS A 86 -0.56 1.89 -0.90
CA CYS A 86 0.30 3.01 -0.51
C CYS A 86 0.10 4.18 -1.47
N PRO A 87 0.25 5.43 -0.99
CA PRO A 87 0.26 6.60 -1.85
C PRO A 87 1.40 6.52 -2.87
N GLU A 88 1.13 6.90 -4.12
CA GLU A 88 2.16 7.03 -5.15
C GLU A 88 3.01 8.30 -4.97
N THR A 89 2.45 9.30 -4.31
CA THR A 89 3.12 10.59 -4.03
C THR A 89 4.39 10.38 -3.22
N HIS A 90 5.41 11.22 -3.49
CA HIS A 90 6.71 11.20 -2.81
C HIS A 90 7.41 9.83 -2.86
N MET A 91 7.13 9.03 -3.88
CA MET A 91 7.73 7.70 -4.07
C MET A 91 7.48 6.72 -2.91
N ILE A 92 6.43 6.94 -2.11
CA ILE A 92 6.13 6.13 -0.92
C ILE A 92 5.91 4.67 -1.35
N TYR A 93 5.04 4.44 -2.32
CA TYR A 93 4.72 3.09 -2.78
C TYR A 93 5.93 2.37 -3.38
N TYR A 94 6.69 3.05 -4.24
CA TYR A 94 7.93 2.53 -4.80
C TYR A 94 8.92 2.14 -3.69
N THR A 95 9.16 3.04 -2.74
CA THR A 95 10.10 2.81 -1.64
C THR A 95 9.67 1.63 -0.77
N TYR A 96 8.37 1.52 -0.52
CA TYR A 96 7.80 0.39 0.21
C TYR A 96 8.02 -0.92 -0.54
N LEU A 97 7.61 -0.99 -1.80
CA LEU A 97 7.78 -2.20 -2.62
C LEU A 97 9.24 -2.62 -2.72
N LYS A 98 10.15 -1.68 -2.92
CA LYS A 98 11.59 -1.99 -3.00
C LYS A 98 12.12 -2.72 -1.77
N LYS A 99 11.58 -2.41 -0.58
CA LYS A 99 11.98 -3.09 0.66
C LYS A 99 11.50 -4.54 0.75
N ILE A 100 10.36 -4.88 0.11
CA ILE A 100 9.72 -6.18 0.30
C ILE A 100 9.75 -7.10 -0.92
N THR A 101 9.88 -6.56 -2.15
CA THR A 101 9.69 -7.30 -3.41
C THR A 101 10.56 -8.55 -3.54
N ASN A 102 11.80 -8.53 -3.04
CA ASN A 102 12.72 -9.65 -3.18
C ASN A 102 12.45 -10.80 -2.18
N SER A 103 11.55 -10.60 -1.21
CA SER A 103 11.35 -11.54 -0.10
C SER A 103 9.89 -11.89 0.16
N VAL A 104 8.95 -11.20 -0.48
CA VAL A 104 7.50 -11.47 -0.39
C VAL A 104 7.02 -12.11 -1.69
N ASN A 105 6.49 -13.34 -1.59
CA ASN A 105 6.18 -14.19 -2.75
C ASN A 105 4.69 -14.22 -3.12
N ASN A 106 3.83 -13.66 -2.30
CA ASN A 106 2.36 -13.77 -2.38
C ASN A 106 1.69 -12.46 -2.82
N MET A 107 2.47 -11.55 -3.44
CA MET A 107 1.95 -10.33 -4.05
C MET A 107 1.64 -10.56 -5.53
N ASN A 108 0.44 -10.18 -5.94
CA ASN A 108 0.07 -10.11 -7.36
C ASN A 108 -0.04 -8.64 -7.78
N LEU A 109 1.09 -7.95 -7.81
CA LEU A 109 1.20 -6.53 -8.06
C LEU A 109 2.23 -6.23 -9.15
N SER A 110 2.17 -5.02 -9.69
CA SER A 110 3.22 -4.51 -10.58
C SER A 110 4.58 -4.43 -9.87
N SER A 111 5.66 -4.59 -10.63
CA SER A 111 7.00 -4.45 -10.06
C SER A 111 7.26 -3.04 -9.53
N ALA A 112 8.24 -2.91 -8.63
CA ALA A 112 8.63 -1.59 -8.11
C ALA A 112 9.05 -0.64 -9.24
N GLU A 113 9.74 -1.15 -10.27
CA GLU A 113 10.15 -0.38 -11.45
C GLU A 113 8.95 0.09 -12.27
N THR A 114 7.91 -0.73 -12.40
CA THR A 114 6.66 -0.33 -13.08
C THR A 114 5.98 0.79 -12.30
N ILE A 115 5.86 0.65 -10.98
CA ILE A 115 5.28 1.68 -10.11
C ILE A 115 6.10 2.97 -10.21
N PHE A 116 7.43 2.89 -10.15
CA PHE A 116 8.31 4.05 -10.37
C PHE A 116 8.01 4.75 -11.69
N ALA A 117 7.98 3.99 -12.79
CA ALA A 117 7.79 4.53 -14.12
C ALA A 117 6.42 5.18 -14.33
N THR A 118 5.37 4.71 -13.62
CA THR A 118 3.99 5.19 -13.76
C THR A 118 3.60 6.28 -12.74
N SER A 119 4.33 6.41 -11.66
CA SER A 119 4.05 7.41 -10.61
C SER A 119 4.34 8.84 -11.05
N ASP A 120 5.28 9.04 -11.99
CA ASP A 120 5.58 10.36 -12.58
C ASP A 120 4.99 10.44 -13.98
N LYS A 121 3.99 11.32 -14.15
CA LYS A 121 3.26 11.49 -15.42
C LYS A 121 4.18 11.89 -16.58
N LEU A 122 5.21 12.69 -16.35
CA LEU A 122 6.16 13.09 -17.39
C LEU A 122 7.06 11.91 -17.82
N THR A 123 7.56 11.16 -16.88
CA THR A 123 8.34 9.94 -17.15
C THR A 123 7.49 8.91 -17.87
N PHE A 124 6.27 8.67 -17.42
CA PHE A 124 5.33 7.74 -18.07
C PHE A 124 5.05 8.15 -19.52
N ARG A 125 4.78 9.43 -19.77
CA ARG A 125 4.61 9.98 -21.13
C ARG A 125 5.83 9.71 -22.03
N LYS A 126 7.05 9.96 -21.54
CA LYS A 126 8.27 9.68 -22.30
C LYS A 126 8.37 8.21 -22.68
N ILE A 127 7.98 7.31 -21.76
CA ILE A 127 7.94 5.86 -22.03
C ILE A 127 6.91 5.53 -23.11
N CYS A 128 5.68 6.08 -23.00
CA CYS A 128 4.62 5.89 -23.98
C CYS A 128 5.06 6.36 -25.38
N ASN A 129 5.61 7.57 -25.48
CA ASN A 129 6.10 8.11 -26.75
C ASN A 129 7.20 7.23 -27.37
N LYS A 130 8.15 6.77 -26.56
CA LYS A 130 9.22 5.85 -27.03
C LYS A 130 8.68 4.52 -27.54
N LYS A 131 7.53 4.09 -27.04
CA LYS A 131 6.86 2.83 -27.40
C LYS A 131 5.74 3.01 -28.43
N ASN A 132 5.56 4.22 -28.97
CA ASN A 132 4.46 4.56 -29.87
C ASN A 132 3.06 4.24 -29.29
N ILE A 133 2.90 4.39 -27.98
CA ILE A 133 1.62 4.23 -27.28
C ILE A 133 0.95 5.61 -27.22
N SER A 134 -0.27 5.69 -27.74
CA SER A 134 -1.07 6.92 -27.68
C SER A 134 -1.31 7.33 -26.23
N ASN A 135 -1.07 8.59 -25.92
CA ASN A 135 -1.29 9.16 -24.60
C ASN A 135 -1.75 10.63 -24.72
N PRO A 136 -2.48 11.16 -23.73
CA PRO A 136 -2.92 12.55 -23.75
C PRO A 136 -1.74 13.53 -23.81
N ASP A 137 -1.96 14.67 -24.48
CA ASP A 137 -1.01 15.76 -24.42
C ASP A 137 -0.93 16.31 -23.01
N SER A 138 0.29 16.48 -22.52
CA SER A 138 0.54 17.12 -21.24
C SER A 138 1.58 18.23 -21.43
N PHE A 139 1.36 19.35 -20.78
CA PHE A 139 2.26 20.49 -20.80
C PHE A 139 2.97 20.59 -19.45
N ASP A 140 4.27 20.84 -19.49
CA ASP A 140 5.02 21.19 -18.30
C ASP A 140 4.64 22.64 -17.95
N ILE A 141 3.98 22.84 -16.82
CA ILE A 141 3.72 24.17 -16.27
C ILE A 141 4.85 24.43 -15.28
N SER A 142 5.99 24.87 -15.83
CA SER A 142 7.13 25.35 -15.04
C SER A 142 6.88 26.76 -14.54
#